data_12797a65f92d4c998486399eabeb5ed8
#
_entry.id   12797a65f92d4c998486399eabeb5ed8
#
_cell.length_a   1.000
_cell.length_b   1.000
_cell.length_c   1.000
_cell.angle_alpha   90.00
_cell.angle_beta   90.00
_cell.angle_gamma   90.00
#
_symmetry.space_group_name_H-M   'P 1'
#
loop_
_entity.id
_entity.type
_entity.pdbx_description
1 polymer ?
#
loop_
_entity_poly.entity_id
_entity_poly.type
_entity_poly.pdbx_seq_one_letter_code
_entity_poly.pdbx_strand_id
1 'polypeptide(L)'
;MALGAAAGFAPRPAWAQPSYDFWFTRLRYQSGDWDVDQRMPANVLTSLIDYTSLRVDPEERVIDLADPAMLTAPFCYLAGHKLVDFTQAEATNFERYVRNGGFVFVDDCNHDIDGLFAESFERQMAELFGGDALQKLPNDHALYSAFFNFPDGPPATSFELNGWGDDLVHDYLKGVEIKGRLGVLYSNKDYGCEWDYDWRNKRFLAEDNTKFAVNIVIHALTA
;
A
#
# COMPACT_ATOMS: atom_id res chain seq x y z
N MET A 1 -12.11 -58.94 18.84
CA MET A 1 -12.20 -57.59 19.37
C MET A 1 -10.93 -56.87 19.05
N ALA A 2 -10.97 -55.97 18.07
CA ALA A 2 -9.80 -55.14 17.69
C ALA A 2 -9.99 -53.74 18.26
N LEU A 3 -9.12 -53.35 19.18
CA LEU A 3 -9.07 -51.99 19.75
C LEU A 3 -8.40 -51.06 18.72
N GLY A 4 -9.17 -50.19 18.12
CA GLY A 4 -8.66 -49.09 17.29
C GLY A 4 -8.06 -47.98 18.16
N ALA A 5 -6.76 -47.76 18.05
CA ALA A 5 -6.11 -46.64 18.67
C ALA A 5 -6.42 -45.35 17.85
N ALA A 6 -7.19 -44.44 18.45
CA ALA A 6 -7.37 -43.09 17.92
C ALA A 6 -6.06 -42.29 18.11
N ALA A 7 -5.38 -41.96 17.02
CA ALA A 7 -4.24 -41.04 17.03
C ALA A 7 -4.78 -39.65 17.32
N GLY A 8 -4.63 -39.18 18.57
CA GLY A 8 -4.92 -37.81 18.95
C GLY A 8 -3.91 -36.84 18.30
N PHE A 9 -4.42 -35.91 17.49
CA PHE A 9 -3.63 -34.79 17.02
C PHE A 9 -3.29 -33.90 18.22
N ALA A 10 -2.03 -33.91 18.65
CA ALA A 10 -1.56 -32.95 19.64
C ALA A 10 -1.63 -31.53 19.05
N PRO A 11 -2.14 -30.52 19.80
CA PRO A 11 -2.12 -29.14 19.32
C PRO A 11 -0.67 -28.72 19.06
N ARG A 12 -0.41 -28.12 17.89
CA ARG A 12 0.89 -27.56 17.57
C ARG A 12 1.22 -26.48 18.60
N PRO A 13 2.42 -26.47 19.16
CA PRO A 13 2.84 -25.44 20.11
C PRO A 13 2.85 -24.06 19.43
N ALA A 14 2.48 -23.02 20.17
CA ALA A 14 2.31 -21.65 19.67
C ALA A 14 3.57 -21.04 19.01
N TRP A 15 4.79 -21.59 19.28
CA TRP A 15 6.05 -21.22 18.63
C TRP A 15 6.22 -21.81 17.22
N ALA A 16 5.30 -22.65 16.76
CA ALA A 16 5.36 -23.27 15.43
C ALA A 16 4.63 -22.49 14.33
N GLN A 17 4.09 -21.32 14.65
CA GLN A 17 3.57 -20.41 13.64
C GLN A 17 4.75 -19.64 13.00
N PRO A 18 4.89 -19.59 11.67
CA PRO A 18 5.89 -18.74 11.06
C PRO A 18 5.63 -17.29 11.50
N SER A 19 6.60 -16.69 12.19
CA SER A 19 6.57 -15.27 12.49
C SER A 19 7.04 -14.53 11.24
N TYR A 20 6.13 -13.88 10.55
CA TYR A 20 6.48 -13.02 9.42
C TYR A 20 6.92 -11.64 9.93
N ASP A 21 7.90 -11.05 9.24
CA ASP A 21 8.34 -9.67 9.47
C ASP A 21 7.42 -8.69 8.74
N PHE A 22 6.77 -9.16 7.67
CA PHE A 22 5.86 -8.37 6.85
C PHE A 22 4.68 -9.20 6.36
N TRP A 23 3.51 -8.57 6.30
CA TRP A 23 2.33 -9.02 5.55
C TRP A 23 1.66 -7.83 4.89
N PHE A 24 1.17 -8.05 3.69
CA PHE A 24 0.43 -7.04 2.93
C PHE A 24 -1.00 -6.97 3.44
N THR A 25 -1.48 -5.76 3.77
CA THR A 25 -2.86 -5.54 4.21
C THR A 25 -3.59 -4.65 3.22
N ARG A 26 -4.59 -5.19 2.54
CA ARG A 26 -5.51 -4.43 1.70
C ARG A 26 -6.68 -3.95 2.56
N LEU A 27 -6.99 -2.65 2.48
CA LEU A 27 -8.11 -2.06 3.21
C LEU A 27 -9.39 -2.11 2.37
N ARG A 28 -10.44 -2.67 2.94
CA ARG A 28 -11.79 -2.63 2.39
C ARG A 28 -12.55 -1.47 3.03
N TYR A 29 -12.96 -0.48 2.24
CA TYR A 29 -13.77 0.66 2.66
C TYR A 29 -15.13 0.64 1.95
N GLN A 30 -16.16 1.29 2.53
CA GLN A 30 -17.55 1.11 2.08
C GLN A 30 -17.92 1.88 0.83
N SER A 31 -17.35 3.07 0.64
CA SER A 31 -17.79 3.99 -0.41
C SER A 31 -17.29 3.65 -1.82
N GLY A 32 -16.18 2.89 -1.94
CA GLY A 32 -15.46 2.72 -3.20
C GLY A 32 -15.39 1.28 -3.71
N ASP A 33 -14.49 1.09 -4.65
CA ASP A 33 -14.20 -0.18 -5.31
C ASP A 33 -12.79 -0.69 -4.94
N TRP A 34 -12.59 -0.92 -3.67
CA TRP A 34 -11.31 -1.33 -3.06
C TRP A 34 -10.67 -2.61 -3.66
N ASP A 35 -11.45 -3.44 -4.34
CA ASP A 35 -11.03 -4.74 -4.91
C ASP A 35 -10.52 -4.59 -6.34
N VAL A 36 -9.51 -3.74 -6.52
CA VAL A 36 -8.80 -3.49 -7.78
C VAL A 36 -7.44 -4.18 -7.76
N ASP A 37 -6.78 -4.36 -8.91
CA ASP A 37 -5.42 -4.86 -9.05
C ASP A 37 -5.17 -6.15 -8.25
N GLN A 38 -5.94 -7.18 -8.54
CA GLN A 38 -6.04 -8.39 -7.71
C GLN A 38 -4.74 -9.20 -7.64
N ARG A 39 -3.84 -9.11 -8.64
CA ARG A 39 -2.55 -9.79 -8.65
C ARG A 39 -1.41 -8.95 -8.06
N MET A 40 -1.64 -7.65 -7.91
CA MET A 40 -0.64 -6.70 -7.44
C MET A 40 -0.04 -7.12 -6.09
N PRO A 41 -0.80 -7.51 -5.04
CA PRO A 41 -0.20 -7.91 -3.78
C PRO A 41 0.75 -9.10 -3.91
N ALA A 42 0.35 -10.13 -4.67
CA ALA A 42 1.20 -11.30 -4.90
C ALA A 42 2.50 -10.93 -5.63
N ASN A 43 2.45 -10.01 -6.58
CA ASN A 43 3.62 -9.53 -7.31
C ASN A 43 4.55 -8.70 -6.42
N VAL A 44 4.01 -7.81 -5.59
CA VAL A 44 4.77 -7.02 -4.60
C VAL A 44 5.41 -7.94 -3.56
N LEU A 45 4.68 -8.91 -3.02
CA LEU A 45 5.20 -9.88 -2.05
C LEU A 45 6.32 -10.74 -2.66
N THR A 46 6.17 -11.17 -3.92
CA THR A 46 7.23 -11.88 -4.65
C THR A 46 8.47 -11.01 -4.79
N SER A 47 8.31 -9.73 -5.10
CA SER A 47 9.42 -8.79 -5.23
C SER A 47 10.16 -8.58 -3.91
N LEU A 48 9.44 -8.49 -2.79
CA LEU A 48 10.05 -8.42 -1.46
C LEU A 48 10.88 -9.67 -1.14
N ILE A 49 10.37 -10.86 -1.49
CA ILE A 49 11.10 -12.13 -1.31
C ILE A 49 12.36 -12.16 -2.18
N ASP A 50 12.27 -11.71 -3.43
CA ASP A 50 13.37 -11.75 -4.39
C ASP A 50 14.49 -10.74 -4.06
N TYR A 51 14.13 -9.56 -3.55
CA TYR A 51 15.10 -8.48 -3.32
C TYR A 51 15.55 -8.33 -1.87
N THR A 52 14.84 -8.90 -0.90
CA THR A 52 15.13 -8.67 0.53
C THR A 52 15.29 -9.97 1.32
N SER A 53 15.74 -9.86 2.57
CA SER A 53 15.78 -10.98 3.51
C SER A 53 14.58 -11.01 4.48
N LEU A 54 13.55 -10.21 4.23
CA LEU A 54 12.33 -10.20 5.04
C LEU A 54 11.62 -11.56 4.97
N ARG A 55 11.11 -12.00 6.11
CA ARG A 55 10.17 -13.13 6.15
C ARG A 55 8.79 -12.60 5.83
N VAL A 56 8.36 -12.81 4.60
CA VAL A 56 7.12 -12.25 4.04
C VAL A 56 6.02 -13.31 4.11
N ASP A 57 4.84 -12.92 4.60
CA ASP A 57 3.63 -13.73 4.44
C ASP A 57 3.27 -13.75 2.94
N PRO A 58 3.20 -14.91 2.27
CA PRO A 58 2.95 -14.96 0.83
C PRO A 58 1.52 -14.58 0.43
N GLU A 59 0.61 -14.44 1.39
CA GLU A 59 -0.79 -14.12 1.15
C GLU A 59 -1.14 -12.73 1.68
N GLU A 60 -1.92 -11.97 0.90
CA GLU A 60 -2.47 -10.71 1.39
C GLU A 60 -3.56 -10.95 2.44
N ARG A 61 -3.74 -9.95 3.31
CA ARG A 61 -4.85 -9.90 4.27
C ARG A 61 -5.78 -8.77 3.89
N VAL A 62 -7.07 -9.08 3.73
CA VAL A 62 -8.11 -8.07 3.52
C VAL A 62 -8.74 -7.75 4.87
N ILE A 63 -8.71 -6.47 5.27
CA ILE A 63 -9.25 -6.00 6.53
C ILE A 63 -10.22 -4.85 6.24
N ASP A 64 -11.38 -4.86 6.89
CA ASP A 64 -12.30 -3.72 6.85
C ASP A 64 -11.64 -2.50 7.50
N LEU A 65 -11.70 -1.34 6.84
CA LEU A 65 -11.14 -0.11 7.37
C LEU A 65 -11.75 0.27 8.74
N ALA A 66 -13.01 -0.12 8.96
CA ALA A 66 -13.68 0.05 10.26
C ALA A 66 -13.25 -0.97 11.33
N ASP A 67 -12.52 -2.05 10.97
CA ASP A 67 -12.11 -3.10 11.92
C ASP A 67 -10.85 -2.66 12.70
N PRO A 68 -10.86 -2.71 14.04
CA PRO A 68 -9.67 -2.42 14.86
C PRO A 68 -8.46 -3.32 14.56
N ALA A 69 -8.63 -4.47 13.92
CA ALA A 69 -7.52 -5.34 13.50
C ALA A 69 -6.50 -4.60 12.60
N MET A 70 -6.94 -3.60 11.85
CA MET A 70 -6.08 -2.71 11.07
C MET A 70 -4.94 -2.11 11.91
N LEU A 71 -5.20 -1.80 13.18
CA LEU A 71 -4.23 -1.12 14.05
C LEU A 71 -2.97 -1.96 14.35
N THR A 72 -2.96 -3.23 14.01
CA THR A 72 -1.82 -4.14 14.17
C THR A 72 -1.07 -4.41 12.87
N ALA A 73 -1.57 -3.93 11.74
CA ALA A 73 -0.94 -4.13 10.44
C ALA A 73 0.37 -3.33 10.34
N PRO A 74 1.46 -3.92 9.82
CA PRO A 74 2.71 -3.21 9.60
C PRO A 74 2.64 -2.22 8.42
N PHE A 75 1.71 -2.47 7.52
CA PHE A 75 1.51 -1.75 6.27
C PHE A 75 0.06 -1.92 5.82
N CYS A 76 -0.54 -0.85 5.32
CA CYS A 76 -1.87 -0.88 4.72
C CYS A 76 -1.84 -0.29 3.31
N TYR A 77 -2.67 -0.86 2.43
CA TYR A 77 -2.90 -0.41 1.06
C TYR A 77 -4.38 -0.09 0.86
N LEU A 78 -4.65 1.05 0.24
CA LEU A 78 -5.99 1.51 -0.13
C LEU A 78 -5.95 1.99 -1.58
N ALA A 79 -6.84 1.52 -2.42
CA ALA A 79 -6.93 1.94 -3.82
C ALA A 79 -8.35 1.92 -4.35
N GLY A 80 -8.57 2.50 -5.51
CA GLY A 80 -9.84 2.47 -6.22
C GLY A 80 -9.96 3.54 -7.30
N HIS A 81 -11.14 3.55 -7.94
CA HIS A 81 -11.48 4.51 -9.00
C HIS A 81 -12.59 5.48 -8.58
N LYS A 82 -13.30 5.17 -7.50
CA LYS A 82 -14.55 5.84 -7.12
C LYS A 82 -14.38 6.74 -5.91
N LEU A 83 -15.48 7.38 -5.57
CA LEU A 83 -15.57 8.25 -4.41
C LEU A 83 -15.01 7.61 -3.13
N VAL A 84 -14.12 8.32 -2.47
CA VAL A 84 -13.68 8.02 -1.11
C VAL A 84 -14.49 8.86 -0.13
N ASP A 85 -15.36 8.21 0.62
CA ASP A 85 -16.20 8.84 1.64
C ASP A 85 -16.23 7.90 2.85
N PHE A 86 -15.35 8.17 3.80
CA PHE A 86 -15.20 7.32 4.98
C PHE A 86 -16.38 7.49 5.93
N THR A 87 -16.95 6.37 6.36
CA THR A 87 -17.84 6.38 7.51
C THR A 87 -17.10 6.89 8.75
N GLN A 88 -17.83 7.32 9.77
CA GLN A 88 -17.21 7.79 11.02
C GLN A 88 -16.28 6.74 11.66
N ALA A 89 -16.59 5.45 11.55
CA ALA A 89 -15.78 4.37 12.09
C ALA A 89 -14.48 4.19 11.28
N GLU A 90 -14.58 4.24 9.95
CA GLU A 90 -13.42 4.18 9.04
C GLU A 90 -12.49 5.37 9.25
N ALA A 91 -13.03 6.58 9.27
CA ALA A 91 -12.29 7.82 9.52
C ALA A 91 -11.53 7.77 10.86
N THR A 92 -12.21 7.32 11.94
CA THR A 92 -11.62 7.20 13.26
C THR A 92 -10.48 6.18 13.29
N ASN A 93 -10.65 5.02 12.67
CA ASN A 93 -9.61 3.99 12.61
C ASN A 93 -8.42 4.42 11.75
N PHE A 94 -8.69 5.02 10.57
CA PHE A 94 -7.64 5.53 9.69
C PHE A 94 -6.77 6.57 10.41
N GLU A 95 -7.40 7.60 10.98
CA GLU A 95 -6.70 8.65 11.73
C GLU A 95 -5.89 8.07 12.90
N ARG A 96 -6.52 7.18 13.68
CA ARG A 96 -5.87 6.52 14.82
C ARG A 96 -4.66 5.69 14.39
N TYR A 97 -4.77 4.92 13.31
CA TYR A 97 -3.70 4.12 12.76
C TYR A 97 -2.50 4.97 12.37
N VAL A 98 -2.73 6.01 11.56
CA VAL A 98 -1.71 6.93 11.08
C VAL A 98 -1.03 7.69 12.24
N ARG A 99 -1.82 8.25 13.18
CA ARG A 99 -1.28 8.99 14.33
C ARG A 99 -0.48 8.13 15.31
N ASN A 100 -0.75 6.82 15.35
CA ASN A 100 -0.04 5.88 16.22
C ASN A 100 1.16 5.19 15.55
N GLY A 101 1.56 5.63 14.38
CA GLY A 101 2.75 5.11 13.72
C GLY A 101 2.47 4.14 12.57
N GLY A 102 1.21 3.92 12.18
CA GLY A 102 0.87 3.14 11.01
C GLY A 102 1.23 3.85 9.71
N PHE A 103 1.38 3.08 8.63
CA PHE A 103 1.66 3.57 7.28
C PHE A 103 0.61 3.06 6.30
N VAL A 104 0.01 3.97 5.55
CA VAL A 104 -0.96 3.64 4.49
C VAL A 104 -0.41 4.13 3.16
N PHE A 105 -0.26 3.22 2.20
CA PHE A 105 -0.07 3.57 0.81
C PHE A 105 -1.43 3.64 0.12
N VAL A 106 -1.73 4.77 -0.49
CA VAL A 106 -2.99 5.04 -1.19
C VAL A 106 -2.68 5.30 -2.66
N ASP A 107 -3.33 4.58 -3.54
CA ASP A 107 -3.09 4.65 -4.98
C ASP A 107 -4.39 4.90 -5.75
N ASP A 108 -4.40 5.96 -6.55
CA ASP A 108 -5.51 6.31 -7.43
C ASP A 108 -5.36 5.55 -8.75
N CYS A 109 -6.27 4.62 -9.01
CA CYS A 109 -6.27 3.80 -10.21
C CYS A 109 -6.80 4.51 -11.47
N ASN A 110 -7.20 5.79 -11.38
CA ASN A 110 -7.62 6.57 -12.55
C ASN A 110 -6.46 7.32 -13.21
N HIS A 111 -5.36 7.51 -12.48
CA HIS A 111 -4.27 8.37 -12.92
C HIS A 111 -4.79 9.78 -13.32
N ASP A 112 -5.51 10.42 -12.41
CA ASP A 112 -6.22 11.68 -12.68
C ASP A 112 -6.24 12.54 -11.41
N ILE A 113 -5.58 13.71 -11.45
CA ILE A 113 -5.49 14.62 -10.29
C ILE A 113 -6.79 15.36 -10.00
N ASP A 114 -7.68 15.45 -10.98
CA ASP A 114 -8.99 16.12 -10.90
C ASP A 114 -10.13 15.08 -10.86
N GLY A 115 -9.80 13.82 -10.70
CA GLY A 115 -10.75 12.73 -10.68
C GLY A 115 -11.49 12.58 -9.36
N LEU A 116 -12.56 11.80 -9.38
CA LEU A 116 -13.43 11.59 -8.24
C LEU A 116 -12.71 11.00 -7.03
N PHE A 117 -11.79 10.04 -7.26
CA PHE A 117 -10.98 9.46 -6.20
C PHE A 117 -10.03 10.51 -5.61
N ALA A 118 -9.25 11.20 -6.48
CA ALA A 118 -8.29 12.21 -6.07
C ALA A 118 -8.93 13.30 -5.20
N GLU A 119 -9.96 13.98 -5.74
CA GLU A 119 -10.64 15.08 -5.02
C GLU A 119 -11.27 14.63 -3.71
N SER A 120 -11.89 13.44 -3.69
CA SER A 120 -12.54 12.95 -2.48
C SER A 120 -11.54 12.47 -1.44
N PHE A 121 -10.45 11.81 -1.83
CA PHE A 121 -9.41 11.40 -0.91
C PHE A 121 -8.67 12.61 -0.31
N GLU A 122 -8.30 13.59 -1.11
CA GLU A 122 -7.67 14.83 -0.61
C GLU A 122 -8.56 15.56 0.39
N ARG A 123 -9.87 15.62 0.13
CA ARG A 123 -10.84 16.17 1.10
C ARG A 123 -10.86 15.37 2.41
N GLN A 124 -10.86 14.01 2.35
CA GLN A 124 -10.78 13.18 3.56
C GLN A 124 -9.51 13.45 4.35
N MET A 125 -8.36 13.62 3.69
CA MET A 125 -7.09 13.92 4.37
C MET A 125 -7.14 15.32 5.02
N ALA A 126 -7.73 16.30 4.35
CA ALA A 126 -7.91 17.64 4.90
C ALA A 126 -8.82 17.64 6.15
N GLU A 127 -9.88 16.84 6.15
CA GLU A 127 -10.79 16.69 7.30
C GLU A 127 -10.11 15.99 8.49
N LEU A 128 -9.30 14.95 8.26
CA LEU A 128 -8.68 14.15 9.31
C LEU A 128 -7.40 14.77 9.89
N PHE A 129 -6.60 15.41 9.05
CA PHE A 129 -5.26 15.87 9.44
C PHE A 129 -5.05 17.38 9.31
N GLY A 130 -5.99 18.10 8.73
CA GLY A 130 -5.94 19.54 8.47
C GLY A 130 -5.81 19.88 6.99
N GLY A 131 -6.25 21.06 6.57
CA GLY A 131 -6.40 21.45 5.17
C GLY A 131 -5.13 21.33 4.30
N ASP A 132 -3.96 21.46 4.91
CA ASP A 132 -2.67 21.40 4.21
C ASP A 132 -1.85 20.14 4.58
N ALA A 133 -2.51 19.11 5.10
CA ALA A 133 -1.78 17.92 5.59
C ALA A 133 -1.17 17.08 4.47
N LEU A 134 -1.84 16.96 3.32
CA LEU A 134 -1.35 16.20 2.17
C LEU A 134 -0.45 17.08 1.29
N GLN A 135 0.85 16.93 1.43
CA GLN A 135 1.86 17.75 0.75
C GLN A 135 2.67 16.94 -0.28
N LYS A 136 3.16 17.60 -1.32
CA LYS A 136 4.11 16.99 -2.25
C LYS A 136 5.40 16.63 -1.51
N LEU A 137 5.87 15.39 -1.70
CA LEU A 137 7.15 14.95 -1.16
C LEU A 137 8.29 15.50 -2.04
N PRO A 138 9.34 16.05 -1.43
CA PRO A 138 10.53 16.47 -2.19
C PRO A 138 11.28 15.25 -2.74
N ASN A 139 11.98 15.39 -3.87
CA ASN A 139 12.68 14.28 -4.53
C ASN A 139 13.87 13.73 -3.71
N ASP A 140 14.33 14.43 -2.69
CA ASP A 140 15.32 13.96 -1.72
C ASP A 140 14.71 13.28 -0.47
N HIS A 141 13.38 13.06 -0.46
CA HIS A 141 12.72 12.36 0.64
C HIS A 141 13.29 10.94 0.80
N ALA A 142 13.44 10.50 2.07
CA ALA A 142 14.05 9.21 2.42
C ALA A 142 13.37 7.98 1.76
N LEU A 143 12.10 8.08 1.39
CA LEU A 143 11.38 7.07 0.62
C LEU A 143 12.12 6.69 -0.67
N TYR A 144 12.68 7.67 -1.40
CA TYR A 144 13.32 7.44 -2.69
C TYR A 144 14.70 6.80 -2.60
N SER A 145 15.22 6.61 -1.40
CA SER A 145 16.50 5.92 -1.15
C SER A 145 16.41 4.85 -0.05
N ALA A 146 15.19 4.43 0.31
CA ALA A 146 14.97 3.49 1.42
C ALA A 146 15.63 2.12 1.21
N PHE A 147 15.73 1.66 -0.03
CA PHE A 147 16.40 0.41 -0.41
C PHE A 147 17.11 0.54 -1.76
N PHE A 148 16.37 0.87 -2.82
CA PHE A 148 16.92 1.26 -4.11
C PHE A 148 17.00 2.78 -4.22
N ASN A 149 17.87 3.30 -5.09
CA ASN A 149 18.06 4.73 -5.25
C ASN A 149 17.28 5.27 -6.46
N PHE A 150 16.36 6.20 -6.20
CA PHE A 150 15.56 6.94 -7.18
C PHE A 150 15.84 8.45 -7.04
N PRO A 151 16.97 8.93 -7.55
CA PRO A 151 17.41 10.31 -7.30
C PRO A 151 16.52 11.37 -7.95
N ASP A 152 15.76 10.99 -8.96
CA ASP A 152 14.86 11.88 -9.70
C ASP A 152 13.40 11.84 -9.15
N GLY A 153 13.20 11.18 -8.00
CA GLY A 153 11.88 11.02 -7.40
C GLY A 153 11.16 9.75 -7.86
N PRO A 154 9.82 9.73 -7.86
CA PRO A 154 9.04 8.53 -8.17
C PRO A 154 9.19 8.13 -9.65
N PRO A 155 9.43 6.84 -9.97
CA PRO A 155 9.51 6.41 -11.37
C PRO A 155 8.18 6.62 -12.09
N ALA A 156 8.25 6.93 -13.38
CA ALA A 156 7.06 7.01 -14.22
C ALA A 156 6.45 5.63 -14.42
N THR A 157 5.12 5.55 -14.55
CA THR A 157 4.43 4.32 -14.91
C THR A 157 4.26 4.21 -16.44
N SER A 158 3.99 3.01 -16.92
CA SER A 158 3.67 2.81 -18.33
C SER A 158 2.33 3.44 -18.72
N PHE A 159 1.45 3.64 -17.75
CA PHE A 159 0.16 4.31 -17.95
C PHE A 159 0.36 5.80 -18.22
N GLU A 160 1.15 6.50 -17.41
CA GLU A 160 1.51 7.90 -17.64
C GLU A 160 2.14 8.12 -19.01
N LEU A 161 3.09 7.26 -19.39
CA LEU A 161 3.79 7.40 -20.67
C LEU A 161 2.94 7.04 -21.89
N ASN A 162 1.79 6.40 -21.71
CA ASN A 162 0.84 6.10 -22.77
C ASN A 162 -0.36 7.08 -22.80
N GLY A 163 -0.33 8.15 -21.99
CA GLY A 163 -1.35 9.18 -21.97
C GLY A 163 -2.69 8.72 -21.39
N TRP A 164 -2.67 7.93 -20.33
CA TRP A 164 -3.88 7.55 -19.62
C TRP A 164 -4.21 8.59 -18.53
N GLY A 165 -5.47 8.65 -18.15
CA GLY A 165 -5.94 9.59 -17.13
C GLY A 165 -5.89 11.03 -17.62
N ASP A 166 -5.12 11.88 -16.94
CA ASP A 166 -4.96 13.30 -17.25
C ASP A 166 -3.91 13.61 -18.35
N ASP A 167 -3.35 12.57 -18.98
CA ASP A 167 -2.34 12.67 -20.03
C ASP A 167 -1.02 13.37 -19.59
N LEU A 168 -0.72 13.33 -18.28
CA LEU A 168 0.48 13.94 -17.69
C LEU A 168 1.40 12.88 -17.09
N VAL A 169 2.67 13.22 -16.96
CA VAL A 169 3.64 12.46 -16.16
C VAL A 169 3.90 13.22 -14.87
N HIS A 170 3.50 12.63 -13.74
CA HIS A 170 3.68 13.25 -12.44
C HIS A 170 5.04 12.89 -11.85
N ASP A 171 5.87 13.89 -11.59
CA ASP A 171 7.20 13.75 -11.01
C ASP A 171 7.22 13.80 -9.47
N TYR A 172 6.07 13.60 -8.84
CA TYR A 172 5.91 13.68 -7.40
C TYR A 172 4.89 12.66 -6.86
N LEU A 173 5.00 12.37 -5.58
CA LEU A 173 3.96 11.80 -4.74
C LEU A 173 3.56 12.81 -3.67
N LYS A 174 2.40 12.59 -3.05
CA LYS A 174 1.98 13.39 -1.90
C LYS A 174 2.03 12.54 -0.64
N GLY A 175 2.16 13.18 0.52
CA GLY A 175 2.17 12.47 1.79
C GLY A 175 1.62 13.30 2.94
N VAL A 176 1.16 12.60 3.98
CA VAL A 176 0.84 13.17 5.28
C VAL A 176 1.92 12.77 6.26
N GLU A 177 2.64 13.74 6.78
CA GLU A 177 3.65 13.52 7.81
C GLU A 177 3.09 13.83 9.21
N ILE A 178 3.29 12.91 10.13
CA ILE A 178 2.94 13.07 11.54
C ILE A 178 4.20 13.00 12.39
N LYS A 179 4.56 14.12 13.03
CA LYS A 179 5.77 14.23 13.87
C LYS A 179 7.06 13.87 13.11
N GLY A 180 7.16 14.27 11.84
CA GLY A 180 8.33 14.02 11.00
C GLY A 180 8.41 12.58 10.44
N ARG A 181 7.32 11.80 10.50
CA ARG A 181 7.22 10.48 9.92
C ARG A 181 6.09 10.44 8.89
N LEU A 182 6.37 9.90 7.72
CA LEU A 182 5.36 9.67 6.69
C LEU A 182 4.37 8.60 7.15
N GLY A 183 3.11 8.99 7.31
CA GLY A 183 2.05 8.08 7.74
C GLY A 183 1.06 7.74 6.62
N VAL A 184 0.90 8.64 5.64
CA VAL A 184 0.14 8.39 4.42
C VAL A 184 1.02 8.74 3.24
N LEU A 185 1.16 7.82 2.31
CA LEU A 185 1.74 8.05 0.99
C LEU A 185 0.61 7.97 -0.03
N TYR A 186 0.42 9.02 -0.83
CA TYR A 186 -0.60 9.08 -1.87
C TYR A 186 0.04 9.19 -3.25
N SER A 187 -0.43 8.34 -4.16
CA SER A 187 -0.05 8.29 -5.56
C SER A 187 -1.28 8.46 -6.45
N ASN A 188 -1.17 9.28 -7.47
CA ASN A 188 -2.09 9.34 -8.61
C ASN A 188 -1.42 8.81 -9.89
N LYS A 189 -0.43 7.90 -9.75
CA LYS A 189 0.36 7.35 -10.85
C LYS A 189 -0.11 5.97 -11.31
N ASP A 190 -1.13 5.41 -10.64
CA ASP A 190 -1.67 4.07 -10.91
C ASP A 190 -0.59 2.97 -10.81
N TYR A 191 0.17 2.98 -9.72
CA TYR A 191 1.16 1.95 -9.44
C TYR A 191 0.52 0.57 -9.24
N GLY A 192 -0.71 0.51 -8.70
CA GLY A 192 -1.43 -0.74 -8.52
C GLY A 192 -1.58 -1.50 -9.83
N CYS A 193 -2.07 -0.84 -10.88
CA CYS A 193 -2.14 -1.43 -12.21
C CYS A 193 -0.77 -1.78 -12.79
N GLU A 194 0.26 -0.95 -12.57
CA GLU A 194 1.62 -1.25 -13.01
C GLU A 194 2.16 -2.52 -12.34
N TRP A 195 1.95 -2.69 -11.04
CA TRP A 195 2.37 -3.86 -10.27
C TRP A 195 1.47 -5.08 -10.47
N ASP A 196 0.21 -4.92 -10.89
CA ASP A 196 -0.67 -6.02 -11.26
C ASP A 196 -0.13 -6.81 -12.47
N TYR A 197 0.69 -6.16 -13.29
CA TYR A 197 1.45 -6.78 -14.35
C TYR A 197 2.88 -7.07 -13.86
N ASP A 198 3.17 -8.31 -13.53
CA ASP A 198 4.50 -8.78 -13.15
C ASP A 198 5.57 -8.26 -14.15
N TRP A 199 6.70 -7.74 -13.64
CA TRP A 199 7.85 -7.32 -14.45
C TRP A 199 8.35 -8.39 -15.44
N ARG A 200 8.14 -9.66 -15.12
CA ARG A 200 8.39 -10.78 -16.02
C ARG A 200 7.60 -10.72 -17.33
N ASN A 201 6.52 -10.00 -17.36
CA ASN A 201 5.78 -9.72 -18.59
C ASN A 201 6.51 -8.74 -19.53
N LYS A 202 7.70 -8.27 -19.12
CA LYS A 202 8.57 -7.38 -19.91
C LYS A 202 7.87 -6.09 -20.35
N ARG A 203 7.03 -5.54 -19.49
CA ARG A 203 6.46 -4.23 -19.73
C ARG A 203 7.55 -3.18 -19.57
N PHE A 204 7.39 -2.13 -20.31
CA PHE A 204 8.26 -0.96 -20.21
C PHE A 204 8.21 -0.40 -18.79
N LEU A 205 9.37 -0.11 -18.20
CA LEU A 205 9.55 0.38 -16.82
C LEU A 205 9.13 -0.57 -15.68
N ALA A 206 8.63 -1.76 -15.96
CA ALA A 206 8.15 -2.67 -14.92
C ALA A 206 9.21 -3.00 -13.84
N GLU A 207 10.50 -3.06 -14.20
CA GLU A 207 11.56 -3.36 -13.23
C GLU A 207 11.75 -2.22 -12.23
N ASP A 208 11.80 -0.96 -12.69
CA ASP A 208 11.97 0.20 -11.80
C ASP A 208 10.74 0.39 -10.90
N ASN A 209 9.55 0.22 -11.46
CA ASN A 209 8.32 0.30 -10.69
C ASN A 209 8.23 -0.82 -9.63
N THR A 210 8.67 -2.04 -9.97
CA THR A 210 8.76 -3.16 -9.02
C THR A 210 9.74 -2.86 -7.88
N LYS A 211 10.92 -2.31 -8.18
CA LYS A 211 11.90 -1.86 -7.18
C LYS A 211 11.34 -0.73 -6.31
N PHE A 212 10.52 0.14 -6.88
CA PHE A 212 9.89 1.21 -6.12
C PHE A 212 8.86 0.69 -5.12
N ALA A 213 8.11 -0.36 -5.45
CA ALA A 213 7.25 -1.05 -4.48
C ALA A 213 8.03 -1.55 -3.26
N VAL A 214 9.24 -2.10 -3.48
CA VAL A 214 10.14 -2.50 -2.39
C VAL A 214 10.55 -1.31 -1.53
N ASN A 215 10.89 -0.16 -2.14
CA ASN A 215 11.22 1.06 -1.41
C ASN A 215 10.08 1.50 -0.48
N ILE A 216 8.84 1.50 -0.98
CA ILE A 216 7.66 1.91 -0.20
C ILE A 216 7.51 1.01 1.03
N VAL A 217 7.61 -0.30 0.87
CA VAL A 217 7.50 -1.24 2.00
C VAL A 217 8.65 -1.09 2.98
N ILE A 218 9.89 -1.02 2.51
CA ILE A 218 11.06 -0.86 3.39
C ILE A 218 10.97 0.46 4.16
N HIS A 219 10.58 1.56 3.50
CA HIS A 219 10.35 2.84 4.18
C HIS A 219 9.29 2.71 5.28
N ALA A 220 8.16 2.06 4.99
CA ALA A 220 7.09 1.85 5.97
C ALA A 220 7.56 1.08 7.22
N LEU A 221 8.51 0.16 7.08
CA LEU A 221 9.03 -0.67 8.17
C LEU A 221 10.18 -0.03 8.95
N THR A 222 10.85 0.99 8.41
CA THR A 222 12.10 1.54 8.96
C THR A 222 12.04 3.00 9.38
N ALA A 223 10.99 3.72 9.00
CA ALA A 223 10.80 5.16 9.27
C ALA A 223 10.13 5.44 10.63
#